data_e11fa9145c56d8f0ceeba977b8c1ddfa
#
_entry.id   e11fa9145c56d8f0ceeba977b8c1ddfa
#
_cell.length_a   1.000
_cell.length_b   1.000
_cell.length_c   1.000
_cell.angle_alpha   90.00
_cell.angle_beta   90.00
_cell.angle_gamma   90.00
#
_symmetry.space_group_name_H-M   'P 1'
#
loop_
_entity.id
_entity.type
_entity.pdbx_description
1 polymer ?
#
loop_
_entity_poly.entity_id
_entity_poly.type
_entity_poly.pdbx_seq_one_letter_code
_entity_poly.pdbx_strand_id
1 'polypeptide(L)'
;KGKVLDFGCGYGPIGIYISRNTSAKVHMIDINRRSLKLARKNVDLNHVNVKIYESDIYSNVEEKFDFIISNPPIRVGKKILYKILFDAKEHLNQKGELWIVINKNQGAKSIALDLEKQYTVEIVNKYKGFYIIKAVNN
;
A
#
# COMPACT_ATOMS: atom_id res chain seq x y z
N LYS A 1 6.63 -14.13 1.73
CA LYS A 1 8.06 -14.04 1.61
C LYS A 1 8.45 -12.67 1.09
N GLY A 2 9.54 -12.14 1.59
CA GLY A 2 9.97 -10.81 1.24
C GLY A 2 9.47 -9.76 2.23
N LYS A 3 9.56 -8.49 1.84
CA LYS A 3 9.17 -7.36 2.67
C LYS A 3 7.95 -6.66 2.08
N VAL A 4 6.96 -6.41 2.92
CA VAL A 4 5.68 -5.81 2.52
C VAL A 4 5.44 -4.53 3.32
N LEU A 5 5.06 -3.47 2.62
CA LEU A 5 4.60 -2.23 3.23
C LEU A 5 3.10 -2.10 3.01
N ASP A 6 2.33 -2.08 4.09
CA ASP A 6 0.90 -1.79 4.07
C ASP A 6 0.74 -0.29 4.25
N PHE A 7 0.58 0.41 3.15
CA PHE A 7 0.48 1.87 3.12
C PHE A 7 -0.93 2.33 3.43
N GLY A 8 -1.09 3.16 4.45
CA GLY A 8 -2.40 3.57 4.90
C GLY A 8 -3.14 2.42 5.56
N CYS A 9 -2.48 1.77 6.50
CA CYS A 9 -2.93 0.49 7.06
C CYS A 9 -4.27 0.54 7.80
N GLY A 10 -4.69 1.72 8.24
CA GLY A 10 -5.87 1.84 9.08
C GLY A 10 -5.72 1.05 10.37
N TYR A 11 -6.73 0.24 10.71
CA TYR A 11 -6.66 -0.59 11.93
C TYR A 11 -5.92 -1.92 11.72
N GLY A 12 -5.40 -2.16 10.52
CA GLY A 12 -4.43 -3.20 10.27
C GLY A 12 -4.88 -4.51 9.63
N PRO A 13 -6.07 -4.60 8.99
CA PRO A 13 -6.57 -5.91 8.55
C PRO A 13 -5.69 -6.56 7.49
N ILE A 14 -5.19 -5.81 6.52
CA ILE A 14 -4.40 -6.37 5.42
C ILE A 14 -3.03 -6.82 5.91
N GLY A 15 -2.31 -5.94 6.63
CA GLY A 15 -0.97 -6.27 7.13
C GLY A 15 -0.98 -7.44 8.08
N ILE A 16 -1.97 -7.49 8.97
CA ILE A 16 -2.10 -8.60 9.91
C ILE A 16 -2.38 -9.91 9.17
N TYR A 17 -3.28 -9.88 8.19
CA TYR A 17 -3.58 -11.06 7.38
C TYR A 17 -2.32 -11.60 6.71
N ILE A 18 -1.54 -10.72 6.09
CA ILE A 18 -0.31 -11.10 5.40
C ILE A 18 0.70 -11.67 6.39
N SER A 19 0.86 -11.04 7.53
CA SER A 19 1.81 -11.51 8.55
C SER A 19 1.45 -12.88 9.11
N ARG A 20 0.16 -13.13 9.29
CA ARG A 20 -0.31 -14.42 9.82
C ARG A 20 -0.18 -15.55 8.81
N ASN A 21 -0.32 -15.26 7.53
CA ASN A 21 -0.48 -16.28 6.49
C ASN A 21 0.73 -16.44 5.60
N THR A 22 1.78 -15.64 5.82
CA THR A 22 3.01 -15.72 5.02
C THR A 22 4.22 -15.55 5.93
N SER A 23 5.40 -15.76 5.37
CA SER A 23 6.66 -15.50 6.07
C SER A 23 7.21 -14.08 5.77
N ALA A 24 6.40 -13.22 5.16
CA ALA A 24 6.81 -11.87 4.82
C ALA A 24 7.08 -11.03 6.09
N LYS A 25 8.05 -10.13 5.99
CA LYS A 25 8.26 -9.08 7.00
C LYS A 25 7.35 -7.91 6.64
N VAL A 26 6.46 -7.55 7.55
CA VAL A 26 5.41 -6.56 7.28
C VAL A 26 5.66 -5.28 8.06
N HIS A 27 5.60 -4.16 7.37
CA HIS A 27 5.53 -2.83 7.96
C HIS A 27 4.15 -2.26 7.68
N MET A 28 3.57 -1.60 8.66
CA MET A 28 2.26 -0.97 8.54
C MET A 28 2.41 0.50 8.90
N ILE A 29 2.01 1.38 8.00
CA ILE A 29 2.10 2.81 8.23
C ILE A 29 0.77 3.51 8.01
N ASP A 30 0.56 4.60 8.74
CA ASP A 30 -0.58 5.49 8.55
C ASP A 30 -0.20 6.86 9.10
N ILE A 31 -0.87 7.89 8.62
CA ILE A 31 -0.73 9.24 9.19
C ILE A 31 -1.65 9.42 10.40
N ASN A 32 -2.68 8.63 10.51
CA ASN A 32 -3.69 8.75 11.55
C ASN A 32 -3.28 7.98 12.80
N ARG A 33 -2.96 8.72 13.87
CA ARG A 33 -2.50 8.12 15.14
C ARG A 33 -3.56 7.22 15.79
N ARG A 34 -4.83 7.57 15.62
CA ARG A 34 -5.92 6.76 16.16
C ARG A 34 -6.00 5.42 15.48
N SER A 35 -5.85 5.39 14.15
CA SER A 35 -5.79 4.14 13.40
C SER A 35 -4.60 3.29 13.83
N LEU A 36 -3.45 3.91 14.03
CA LEU A 36 -2.24 3.18 14.46
C LEU A 36 -2.42 2.57 15.84
N LYS A 37 -3.11 3.27 16.74
CA LYS A 37 -3.39 2.73 18.08
C LYS A 37 -4.25 1.46 17.99
N LEU A 38 -5.27 1.49 17.14
CA LEU A 38 -6.11 0.32 16.90
C LEU A 38 -5.33 -0.80 16.22
N ALA A 39 -4.48 -0.46 15.26
CA ALA A 39 -3.65 -1.43 14.57
C ALA A 39 -2.71 -2.15 15.55
N ARG A 40 -2.08 -1.43 16.46
CA ARG A 40 -1.22 -2.03 17.48
C ARG A 40 -1.97 -3.01 18.37
N LYS A 41 -3.19 -2.64 18.76
CA LYS A 41 -4.06 -3.49 19.54
C LYS A 41 -4.40 -4.79 18.81
N ASN A 42 -4.73 -4.66 17.53
CA ASN A 42 -5.08 -5.80 16.69
C ASN A 42 -3.87 -6.72 16.44
N VAL A 43 -2.70 -6.14 16.29
CA VAL A 43 -1.44 -6.89 16.15
C VAL A 43 -1.21 -7.74 17.39
N ASP A 44 -1.37 -7.15 18.58
CA ASP A 44 -1.20 -7.88 19.85
C ASP A 44 -2.22 -9.00 19.99
N LEU A 45 -3.48 -8.73 19.66
CA LEU A 45 -4.54 -9.72 19.74
C LEU A 45 -4.33 -10.91 18.79
N ASN A 46 -3.70 -10.66 17.66
CA ASN A 46 -3.45 -11.70 16.64
C ASN A 46 -2.07 -12.33 16.76
N HIS A 47 -1.27 -11.92 17.73
CA HIS A 47 0.05 -12.49 17.99
C HIS A 47 0.96 -12.50 16.76
N VAL A 48 0.94 -11.41 15.99
CA VAL A 48 1.81 -11.26 14.82
C VAL A 48 2.94 -10.28 15.14
N ASN A 49 4.04 -10.39 14.40
CA ASN A 49 5.20 -9.54 14.55
C ASN A 49 5.31 -8.62 13.34
N VAL A 50 4.88 -7.38 13.49
CA VAL A 50 4.93 -6.36 12.44
C VAL A 50 5.48 -5.06 13.01
N LYS A 51 6.11 -4.23 12.17
CA LYS A 51 6.48 -2.88 12.55
C LYS A 51 5.35 -1.94 12.20
N ILE A 52 4.94 -1.13 13.16
CA ILE A 52 3.87 -0.13 12.98
C ILE A 52 4.43 1.23 13.31
N TYR A 53 4.30 2.18 12.39
CA TYR A 53 4.76 3.54 12.68
C TYR A 53 3.98 4.58 11.89
N GLU A 54 4.03 5.81 12.41
CA GLU A 54 3.41 6.96 11.76
C GLU A 54 4.27 7.41 10.60
N SER A 55 3.63 7.74 9.47
CA SER A 55 4.33 8.32 8.33
C SER A 55 3.39 9.21 7.53
N ASP A 56 3.82 10.42 7.27
CA ASP A 56 3.13 11.30 6.32
C ASP A 56 3.61 10.91 4.94
N ILE A 57 2.77 10.13 4.25
CA ILE A 57 3.12 9.46 3.00
C ILE A 57 4.34 8.57 3.28
N TYR A 58 5.50 8.84 2.67
CA TYR A 58 6.70 8.02 2.87
C TYR A 58 7.75 8.69 3.75
N SER A 59 7.39 9.76 4.47
CA SER A 59 8.35 10.58 5.20
C SER A 59 9.20 9.81 6.22
N ASN A 60 8.65 8.76 6.80
CA ASN A 60 9.36 7.94 7.77
C ASN A 60 9.72 6.54 7.26
N VAL A 61 9.53 6.31 5.95
CA VAL A 61 9.88 5.04 5.33
C VAL A 61 11.31 5.11 4.84
N GLU A 62 12.20 4.37 5.47
CA GLU A 62 13.62 4.40 5.15
C GLU A 62 14.10 3.18 4.37
N GLU A 63 13.28 2.14 4.31
CA GLU A 63 13.65 0.87 3.66
C GLU A 63 12.97 0.74 2.32
N LYS A 64 13.45 -0.23 1.55
CA LYS A 64 12.80 -0.63 0.30
C LYS A 64 12.06 -1.96 0.50
N PHE A 65 11.00 -2.14 -0.24
CA PHE A 65 10.09 -3.26 -0.08
C PHE A 65 9.92 -4.02 -1.39
N ASP A 66 9.56 -5.29 -1.28
CA ASP A 66 9.23 -6.12 -2.44
C ASP A 66 7.79 -5.88 -2.87
N PHE A 67 6.93 -5.51 -1.92
CA PHE A 67 5.53 -5.22 -2.18
C PHE A 67 5.10 -4.01 -1.39
N ILE A 68 4.40 -3.09 -2.05
CA ILE A 68 3.69 -2.01 -1.38
C ILE A 68 2.22 -2.16 -1.73
N ILE A 69 1.35 -2.19 -0.73
CA ILE A 69 -0.08 -2.33 -0.92
C ILE A 69 -0.75 -1.05 -0.48
N SER A 70 -1.59 -0.48 -1.34
CA SER A 70 -2.30 0.77 -1.04
C SER A 70 -3.75 0.67 -1.46
N ASN A 71 -4.63 1.08 -0.54
CA ASN A 71 -6.03 1.32 -0.83
C ASN A 71 -6.27 2.80 -0.50
N PRO A 72 -5.98 3.72 -1.44
CA PRO A 72 -6.01 5.15 -1.13
C PRO A 72 -7.40 5.63 -0.74
N PRO A 73 -7.50 6.58 0.22
CA PRO A 73 -8.78 7.13 0.60
C PRO A 73 -9.48 7.80 -0.58
N ILE A 74 -10.80 7.68 -0.65
CA ILE A 74 -11.59 8.24 -1.74
C ILE A 74 -11.45 9.75 -1.83
N ARG A 75 -11.27 10.42 -0.68
CA ARG A 75 -11.29 11.89 -0.59
C ARG A 75 -9.92 12.56 -0.65
N VAL A 76 -8.91 11.79 -0.97
CA VAL A 76 -7.58 12.36 -1.19
C VAL A 76 -7.57 13.09 -2.52
N GLY A 77 -7.02 14.31 -2.55
CA GLY A 77 -6.88 15.06 -3.79
C GLY A 77 -5.95 14.37 -4.78
N LYS A 78 -6.13 14.66 -6.06
CA LYS A 78 -5.35 14.03 -7.14
C LYS A 78 -3.84 14.18 -6.92
N LYS A 79 -3.40 15.37 -6.49
CA LYS A 79 -1.98 15.65 -6.27
C LYS A 79 -1.37 14.70 -5.22
N ILE A 80 -2.07 14.52 -4.10
CA ILE A 80 -1.60 13.65 -3.01
C ILE A 80 -1.67 12.18 -3.46
N LEU A 81 -2.74 11.81 -4.13
CA LEU A 81 -2.90 10.45 -4.65
C LEU A 81 -1.75 10.09 -5.59
N TYR A 82 -1.41 10.98 -6.52
CA TYR A 82 -0.32 10.73 -7.46
C TYR A 82 1.02 10.67 -6.76
N LYS A 83 1.22 11.49 -5.72
CA LYS A 83 2.43 11.42 -4.92
C LYS A 83 2.57 10.05 -4.24
N ILE A 84 1.49 9.54 -3.67
CA ILE A 84 1.49 8.21 -3.04
C ILE A 84 1.89 7.15 -4.06
N LEU A 85 1.30 7.19 -5.24
CA LEU A 85 1.49 6.13 -6.24
C LEU A 85 2.84 6.23 -6.95
N PHE A 86 3.28 7.42 -7.30
CA PHE A 86 4.54 7.59 -8.03
C PHE A 86 5.77 7.53 -7.13
N ASP A 87 5.69 8.09 -5.93
CA ASP A 87 6.82 8.04 -5.01
C ASP A 87 7.06 6.65 -4.43
N ALA A 88 6.07 5.77 -4.52
CA ALA A 88 6.22 4.37 -4.10
C ALA A 88 7.41 3.70 -4.80
N LYS A 89 7.71 4.11 -6.02
CA LYS A 89 8.82 3.55 -6.80
C LYS A 89 10.16 3.67 -6.05
N GLU A 90 10.36 4.76 -5.32
CA GLU A 90 11.60 4.98 -4.58
C GLU A 90 11.72 4.07 -3.36
N HIS A 91 10.62 3.44 -2.97
CA HIS A 91 10.57 2.54 -1.82
C HIS A 91 10.34 1.09 -2.24
N LEU A 92 10.47 0.80 -3.52
CA LEU A 92 10.39 -0.55 -4.06
C LEU A 92 11.75 -1.04 -4.53
N ASN A 93 12.04 -2.29 -4.21
CA ASN A 93 13.18 -2.97 -4.79
C ASN A 93 12.97 -3.13 -6.31
N GLN A 94 14.05 -3.38 -7.05
CA GLN A 94 13.94 -3.70 -8.46
C GLN A 94 13.03 -4.92 -8.61
N LYS A 95 12.10 -4.86 -9.54
CA LYS A 95 11.05 -5.88 -9.76
C LYS A 95 10.03 -5.95 -8.62
N GLY A 96 10.11 -5.04 -7.64
CA GLY A 96 9.09 -4.93 -6.62
C GLY A 96 7.77 -4.45 -7.20
N GLU A 97 6.69 -4.70 -6.48
CA GLU A 97 5.33 -4.48 -7.00
C GLU A 97 4.53 -3.56 -6.09
N LEU A 98 3.89 -2.58 -6.73
CA LEU A 98 2.89 -1.75 -6.06
C LEU A 98 1.51 -2.31 -6.43
N TRP A 99 0.74 -2.67 -5.42
CA TRP A 99 -0.62 -3.15 -5.60
C TRP A 99 -1.61 -2.11 -5.09
N ILE A 100 -2.55 -1.73 -5.95
CA ILE A 100 -3.48 -0.64 -5.66
C ILE A 100 -4.90 -1.18 -5.80
N VAL A 101 -5.73 -0.93 -4.78
CA VAL A 101 -7.18 -1.15 -4.87
C VAL A 101 -7.83 0.22 -4.95
N ILE A 102 -8.45 0.53 -6.08
CA ILE A 102 -8.96 1.88 -6.33
C ILE A 102 -10.34 1.82 -6.97
N ASN A 103 -11.23 2.72 -6.54
CA ASN A 103 -12.56 2.81 -7.11
C ASN A 103 -12.49 3.47 -8.49
N LYS A 104 -13.30 3.00 -9.43
CA LYS A 104 -13.34 3.60 -10.77
C LYS A 104 -13.64 5.10 -10.73
N ASN A 105 -14.41 5.55 -9.72
CA ASN A 105 -14.75 6.96 -9.54
C ASN A 105 -13.58 7.81 -9.07
N GLN A 106 -12.49 7.19 -8.64
CA GLN A 106 -11.23 7.88 -8.32
C GLN A 106 -10.35 8.04 -9.55
N GLY A 107 -10.85 7.68 -10.73
CA GLY A 107 -10.09 7.79 -11.98
C GLY A 107 -9.16 6.62 -12.23
N ALA A 108 -9.57 5.40 -11.88
CA ALA A 108 -8.73 4.21 -11.96
C ALA A 108 -8.08 4.00 -13.34
N LYS A 109 -8.86 4.19 -14.42
CA LYS A 109 -8.33 4.02 -15.79
C LYS A 109 -7.25 5.04 -16.12
N SER A 110 -7.47 6.31 -15.79
CA SER A 110 -6.49 7.37 -16.01
C SER A 110 -5.23 7.13 -15.20
N ILE A 111 -5.41 6.69 -13.97
CA ILE A 111 -4.28 6.39 -13.06
C ILE A 111 -3.44 5.25 -13.63
N ALA A 112 -4.07 4.19 -14.09
CA ALA A 112 -3.36 3.07 -14.70
C ALA A 112 -2.53 3.51 -15.90
N LEU A 113 -3.10 4.36 -16.77
CA LEU A 113 -2.38 4.90 -17.90
C LEU A 113 -1.20 5.77 -17.50
N ASP A 114 -1.40 6.63 -16.50
CA ASP A 114 -0.32 7.52 -16.03
C ASP A 114 0.81 6.73 -15.37
N LEU A 115 0.48 5.66 -14.65
CA LEU A 115 1.49 4.82 -14.02
C LEU A 115 2.37 4.11 -15.05
N GLU A 116 1.88 3.87 -16.25
CA GLU A 116 2.68 3.25 -17.31
C GLU A 116 3.91 4.07 -17.70
N LYS A 117 3.93 5.34 -17.35
CA LYS A 117 5.10 6.19 -17.61
C LYS A 117 6.32 5.79 -16.78
N GLN A 118 6.11 5.11 -15.64
CA GLN A 118 7.21 4.76 -14.73
C GLN A 118 7.21 3.30 -14.29
N TYR A 119 6.15 2.56 -14.57
CA TYR A 119 5.99 1.16 -14.15
C TYR A 119 5.51 0.32 -15.31
N THR A 120 5.67 -0.99 -15.19
CA THR A 120 4.91 -1.92 -16.04
C THR A 120 3.60 -2.22 -15.33
N VAL A 121 2.48 -1.87 -15.94
CA VAL A 121 1.17 -1.85 -15.29
C VAL A 121 0.26 -2.94 -15.85
N GLU A 122 -0.46 -3.60 -14.94
CA GLU A 122 -1.47 -4.58 -15.30
C GLU A 122 -2.73 -4.32 -14.45
N ILE A 123 -3.89 -4.29 -15.09
CA ILE A 123 -5.15 -4.31 -14.37
C ILE A 123 -5.48 -5.77 -14.12
N VAL A 124 -5.28 -6.20 -12.88
CA VAL A 124 -5.37 -7.62 -12.51
C VAL A 124 -6.82 -8.07 -12.42
N ASN A 125 -7.70 -7.21 -11.90
CA ASN A 125 -9.10 -7.54 -11.71
C ASN A 125 -9.95 -6.29 -11.59
N LYS A 126 -11.25 -6.46 -11.88
CA LYS A 126 -12.28 -5.43 -11.69
C LYS A 126 -13.43 -6.09 -10.96
N TYR A 127 -13.84 -5.52 -9.82
CA TYR A 127 -14.89 -6.10 -9.02
C TYR A 127 -15.76 -5.02 -8.39
N LYS A 128 -17.04 -5.01 -8.72
CA LYS A 128 -18.02 -4.09 -8.12
C LYS A 128 -17.55 -2.63 -8.11
N GLY A 129 -17.01 -2.16 -9.23
CA GLY A 129 -16.56 -0.78 -9.37
C GLY A 129 -15.16 -0.52 -8.83
N PHE A 130 -14.46 -1.53 -8.31
CA PHE A 130 -13.08 -1.41 -7.89
C PHE A 130 -12.14 -2.04 -8.91
N TYR A 131 -10.98 -1.45 -9.07
CA TYR A 131 -9.91 -1.98 -9.90
C TYR A 131 -8.77 -2.40 -8.99
N ILE A 132 -8.21 -3.58 -9.27
CA ILE A 132 -6.97 -4.03 -8.64
C ILE A 132 -5.88 -3.87 -9.69
N ILE A 133 -4.92 -3.00 -9.40
CA ILE A 133 -3.85 -2.63 -10.34
C ILE A 133 -2.52 -3.07 -9.74
N LYS A 134 -1.72 -3.73 -10.57
CA LYS A 134 -0.34 -4.09 -10.21
C LYS A 134 0.61 -3.25 -11.07
N ALA A 135 1.55 -2.57 -10.42
CA ALA A 135 2.57 -1.77 -11.07
C ALA A 135 3.94 -2.28 -10.67
N VAL A 136 4.71 -2.75 -11.63
CA VAL A 136 6.03 -3.36 -11.37
C VAL A 136 7.13 -2.34 -11.59
N ASN A 137 8.04 -2.24 -10.62
CA ASN A 137 9.22 -1.39 -10.70
C ASN A 137 10.33 -2.13 -11.45
N ASN A 138 10.46 -1.82 -12.71
CA ASN A 138 11.49 -2.43 -13.55
C ASN A 138 12.86 -1.78 -13.40
#